data_5566d88918a86cc32cb4fb27b6ce3eb3
#
_entry.id   5566d88918a86cc32cb4fb27b6ce3eb3
#
_cell.length_a   1.000
_cell.length_b   1.000
_cell.length_c   1.000
_cell.angle_alpha   90.00
_cell.angle_beta   90.00
_cell.angle_gamma   90.00
#
_symmetry.space_group_name_H-M   'P 1'
#
loop_
_entity.id
_entity.type
_entity.pdbx_description
1 polymer ?
#
loop_
_entity_poly.entity_id
_entity_poly.type
_entity_poly.pdbx_seq_one_letter_code
_entity_poly.pdbx_strand_id
1 'polypeptide(L)'
;MTPHPILVPDTSVLLKWVLDSEAEEDRDRALELREDWLAGRCEIVLPSLWFFEVGNILGMKQPALAKQLMQVLLDYRIDEAPPAEFCRKALELMKTYKVTFYDAAYHALAITRSGRMITADHGYFRKTSRAGHVEVLKNWSSQSLRGRI
;
A
#
# COMPACT_ATOMS: atom_id res chain seq x y z
N MET A 1 1.75 7.35 25.43
CA MET A 1 1.76 6.26 24.42
C MET A 1 2.00 6.82 23.04
N THR A 2 3.10 6.38 22.42
CA THR A 2 3.36 6.77 21.03
C THR A 2 2.43 5.97 20.13
N PRO A 3 1.68 6.63 19.24
CA PRO A 3 0.83 5.88 18.30
C PRO A 3 1.71 5.02 17.37
N HIS A 4 1.17 3.88 16.97
CA HIS A 4 1.86 3.03 16.00
C HIS A 4 1.96 3.73 14.64
N PRO A 5 3.05 3.51 13.90
CA PRO A 5 3.15 4.04 12.54
C PRO A 5 2.02 3.54 11.67
N ILE A 6 1.53 4.42 10.81
CA ILE A 6 0.47 4.08 9.85
C ILE A 6 1.12 3.87 8.49
N LEU A 7 0.89 2.69 7.92
CA LEU A 7 1.41 2.33 6.60
C LEU A 7 0.24 2.14 5.64
N VAL A 8 0.45 2.59 4.41
CA VAL A 8 -0.53 2.45 3.34
C VAL A 8 0.15 1.72 2.18
N PRO A 9 0.17 0.38 2.21
CA PRO A 9 0.74 -0.38 1.10
C PRO A 9 -0.17 -0.27 -0.11
N ASP A 10 0.41 0.01 -1.28
CA ASP A 10 -0.39 0.08 -2.49
C ASP A 10 -0.61 -1.33 -3.09
N THR A 11 -1.30 -1.38 -4.22
CA THR A 11 -1.62 -2.63 -4.89
C THR A 11 -0.39 -3.46 -5.22
N SER A 12 0.72 -2.80 -5.59
CA SER A 12 1.95 -3.52 -5.93
C SER A 12 2.51 -4.31 -4.76
N VAL A 13 2.30 -3.82 -3.53
CA VAL A 13 2.72 -4.52 -2.31
C VAL A 13 1.72 -5.60 -1.92
N LEU A 14 0.42 -5.26 -1.95
CA LEU A 14 -0.63 -6.22 -1.57
C LEU A 14 -0.61 -7.47 -2.44
N LEU A 15 -0.34 -7.32 -3.73
CA LEU A 15 -0.23 -8.46 -4.64
C LEU A 15 0.87 -9.42 -4.23
N LYS A 16 1.96 -8.92 -3.65
CA LYS A 16 3.07 -9.76 -3.18
C LYS A 16 2.68 -10.62 -1.98
N TRP A 17 1.61 -10.26 -1.28
CA TRP A 17 1.12 -11.08 -0.18
C TRP A 17 0.47 -12.38 -0.67
N VAL A 18 -0.09 -12.36 -1.87
CA VAL A 18 -0.87 -13.50 -2.40
C VAL A 18 -0.24 -14.15 -3.64
N LEU A 19 0.63 -13.46 -4.36
CA LEU A 19 1.31 -14.02 -5.52
C LEU A 19 2.63 -14.65 -5.07
N ASP A 20 2.71 -15.97 -5.16
CA ASP A 20 3.89 -16.75 -4.78
C ASP A 20 4.67 -17.10 -6.04
N SER A 21 5.44 -16.14 -6.54
CA SER A 21 6.21 -16.29 -7.76
C SER A 21 7.63 -15.80 -7.53
N GLU A 22 8.61 -16.51 -8.08
CA GLU A 22 10.00 -16.08 -8.04
C GLU A 22 10.21 -14.75 -8.76
N ALA A 23 9.28 -14.38 -9.65
CA ALA A 23 9.33 -13.10 -10.34
C ALA A 23 8.88 -11.93 -9.45
N GLU A 24 8.33 -12.20 -8.26
CA GLU A 24 7.92 -11.15 -7.34
C GLU A 24 9.11 -10.68 -6.51
N GLU A 25 9.77 -9.62 -6.99
CA GLU A 25 10.89 -9.02 -6.27
C GLU A 25 10.42 -8.46 -4.93
N ASP A 26 11.31 -8.51 -3.94
CA ASP A 26 11.07 -7.96 -2.60
C ASP A 26 9.84 -8.55 -1.90
N ARG A 27 9.42 -9.74 -2.30
CA ARG A 27 8.28 -10.41 -1.64
C ARG A 27 8.55 -10.62 -0.16
N ASP A 28 9.78 -10.94 0.21
CA ASP A 28 10.18 -11.10 1.60
C ASP A 28 9.92 -9.83 2.42
N ARG A 29 10.18 -8.67 1.85
CA ARG A 29 9.91 -7.39 2.52
C ARG A 29 8.42 -7.12 2.65
N ALA A 30 7.64 -7.46 1.63
CA ALA A 30 6.19 -7.34 1.69
C ALA A 30 5.60 -8.23 2.78
N LEU A 31 6.12 -9.45 2.92
CA LEU A 31 5.69 -10.38 3.96
C LEU A 31 6.14 -9.91 5.36
N GLU A 32 7.32 -9.31 5.48
CA GLU A 32 7.80 -8.73 6.73
C GLU A 32 6.88 -7.60 7.19
N LEU A 33 6.46 -6.75 6.25
CA LEU A 33 5.50 -5.67 6.54
C LEU A 33 4.18 -6.26 7.05
N ARG A 34 3.68 -7.30 6.41
CA ARG A 34 2.46 -7.99 6.84
C ARG A 34 2.62 -8.54 8.26
N GLU A 35 3.74 -9.17 8.55
CA GLU A 35 4.01 -9.73 9.88
C GLU A 35 4.04 -8.64 10.95
N ASP A 36 4.66 -7.49 10.65
CA ASP A 36 4.68 -6.37 11.57
C ASP A 36 3.28 -5.85 11.88
N TRP A 37 2.43 -5.81 10.85
CA TRP A 37 1.04 -5.40 11.02
C TRP A 37 0.26 -6.40 11.86
N LEU A 38 0.38 -7.69 11.55
CA LEU A 38 -0.32 -8.74 12.29
C LEU A 38 0.15 -8.81 13.75
N ALA A 39 1.38 -8.45 14.01
CA ALA A 39 1.94 -8.39 15.37
C ALA A 39 1.61 -7.10 16.13
N GLY A 40 0.90 -6.16 15.47
CA GLY A 40 0.51 -4.90 16.10
C GLY A 40 1.61 -3.85 16.17
N ARG A 41 2.70 -4.00 15.43
CA ARG A 41 3.80 -3.04 15.43
C ARG A 41 3.53 -1.84 14.54
N CYS A 42 2.59 -1.96 13.63
CA CYS A 42 2.13 -0.85 12.79
C CYS A 42 0.66 -1.04 12.48
N GLU A 43 0.03 0.03 12.01
CA GLU A 43 -1.35 -0.01 11.52
C GLU A 43 -1.32 0.05 10.00
N ILE A 44 -2.26 -0.63 9.36
CA ILE A 44 -2.44 -0.54 7.91
C ILE A 44 -3.85 0.00 7.65
N VAL A 45 -3.95 0.96 6.75
CA VAL A 45 -5.22 1.46 6.23
C VAL A 45 -5.11 1.55 4.71
N LEU A 46 -6.21 1.27 4.02
CA LEU A 46 -6.24 1.31 2.55
C LEU A 46 -7.36 2.24 2.08
N PRO A 47 -7.17 2.93 0.95
CA PRO A 47 -8.28 3.63 0.33
C PRO A 47 -9.30 2.60 -0.17
N SER A 48 -10.59 2.89 -0.04
CA SER A 48 -11.65 1.92 -0.35
C SER A 48 -11.58 1.35 -1.77
N LEU A 49 -10.92 2.04 -2.70
CA LEU A 49 -10.78 1.57 -4.09
C LEU A 49 -9.84 0.36 -4.24
N TRP A 50 -9.09 0.03 -3.21
CA TRP A 50 -8.08 -1.05 -3.29
C TRP A 50 -8.66 -2.37 -3.79
N PHE A 51 -9.85 -2.70 -3.32
CA PHE A 51 -10.50 -3.96 -3.67
C PHE A 51 -10.73 -4.08 -5.17
N PHE A 52 -11.21 -2.99 -5.78
CA PHE A 52 -11.50 -2.99 -7.21
C PHE A 52 -10.23 -3.06 -8.04
N GLU A 53 -9.20 -2.34 -7.64
CA GLU A 53 -7.92 -2.34 -8.35
C GLU A 53 -7.26 -3.71 -8.29
N VAL A 54 -7.14 -4.28 -7.09
CA VAL A 54 -6.55 -5.60 -6.90
C VAL A 54 -7.36 -6.67 -7.63
N GLY A 55 -8.69 -6.59 -7.53
CA GLY A 55 -9.57 -7.52 -8.21
C GLY A 55 -9.41 -7.50 -9.73
N ASN A 56 -9.25 -6.31 -10.30
CA ASN A 56 -8.99 -6.19 -11.72
C ASN A 56 -7.68 -6.87 -12.12
N ILE A 57 -6.62 -6.62 -11.37
CA ILE A 57 -5.30 -7.19 -11.68
C ILE A 57 -5.31 -8.72 -11.52
N LEU A 58 -5.84 -9.23 -10.42
CA LEU A 58 -5.87 -10.68 -10.19
C LEU A 58 -6.77 -11.39 -11.20
N GLY A 59 -7.93 -10.79 -11.51
CA GLY A 59 -8.82 -11.35 -12.50
C GLY A 59 -8.20 -11.45 -13.88
N MET A 60 -7.35 -10.48 -14.24
CA MET A 60 -6.66 -10.49 -15.53
C MET A 60 -5.45 -11.42 -15.55
N LYS A 61 -4.66 -11.43 -14.48
CA LYS A 61 -3.39 -12.18 -14.43
C LYS A 61 -3.55 -13.61 -13.97
N GLN A 62 -4.47 -13.88 -13.04
CA GLN A 62 -4.64 -15.18 -12.43
C GLN A 62 -6.13 -15.56 -12.37
N PRO A 63 -6.82 -15.61 -13.53
CA PRO A 63 -8.27 -15.81 -13.53
C PRO A 63 -8.73 -17.08 -12.81
N ALA A 64 -7.94 -18.15 -12.86
CA ALA A 64 -8.30 -19.42 -12.21
C ALA A 64 -8.21 -19.33 -10.68
N LEU A 65 -7.36 -18.46 -10.14
CA LEU A 65 -7.11 -18.35 -8.71
C LEU A 65 -7.66 -17.06 -8.10
N ALA A 66 -8.12 -16.13 -8.94
CA ALA A 66 -8.49 -14.79 -8.49
C ALA A 66 -9.48 -14.80 -7.32
N LYS A 67 -10.51 -15.65 -7.39
CA LYS A 67 -11.52 -15.73 -6.32
C LYS A 67 -10.89 -16.11 -4.98
N GLN A 68 -10.02 -17.11 -4.98
CA GLN A 68 -9.35 -17.58 -3.77
C GLN A 68 -8.40 -16.53 -3.22
N LEU A 69 -7.62 -15.89 -4.10
CA LEU A 69 -6.64 -14.88 -3.69
C LEU A 69 -7.33 -13.64 -3.15
N MET A 70 -8.43 -13.21 -3.76
CA MET A 70 -9.24 -12.10 -3.25
C MET A 70 -9.80 -12.42 -1.87
N GLN A 71 -10.25 -13.67 -1.66
CA GLN A 71 -10.78 -14.07 -0.37
C GLN A 71 -9.73 -14.00 0.73
N VAL A 72 -8.49 -14.40 0.42
CA VAL A 72 -7.38 -14.28 1.37
C VAL A 72 -7.21 -12.83 1.81
N LEU A 73 -7.22 -11.90 0.85
CA LEU A 73 -7.06 -10.47 1.16
C LEU A 73 -8.25 -9.93 1.96
N LEU A 74 -9.47 -10.34 1.63
CA LEU A 74 -10.66 -9.92 2.37
C LEU A 74 -10.63 -10.43 3.83
N ASP A 75 -10.12 -11.63 4.03
CA ASP A 75 -10.09 -12.24 5.37
C ASP A 75 -9.16 -11.50 6.34
N TYR A 76 -8.21 -10.70 5.84
CA TYR A 76 -7.39 -9.86 6.70
C TYR A 76 -8.20 -8.73 7.35
N ARG A 77 -9.32 -8.34 6.78
CA ARG A 77 -10.18 -7.26 7.28
C ARG A 77 -9.39 -5.97 7.53
N ILE A 78 -8.63 -5.57 6.51
CA ILE A 78 -7.81 -4.37 6.58
C ILE A 78 -8.73 -3.15 6.68
N ASP A 79 -8.39 -2.21 7.55
CA ASP A 79 -9.14 -0.97 7.70
C ASP A 79 -9.16 -0.19 6.41
N GLU A 80 -10.32 0.39 6.08
CA GLU A 80 -10.51 1.14 4.85
C GLU A 80 -10.92 2.58 5.17
N ALA A 81 -10.45 3.51 4.35
CA ALA A 81 -10.87 4.90 4.40
C ALA A 81 -11.83 5.20 3.25
N PRO A 82 -12.91 5.95 3.50
CA PRO A 82 -13.86 6.31 2.44
C PRO A 82 -13.27 7.37 1.51
N PRO A 83 -13.80 7.48 0.27
CA PRO A 83 -13.27 8.44 -0.72
C PRO A 83 -13.20 9.88 -0.23
N ALA A 84 -14.14 10.31 0.61
CA ALA A 84 -14.16 11.68 1.13
C ALA A 84 -12.88 12.02 1.90
N GLU A 85 -12.19 11.04 2.46
CA GLU A 85 -10.99 11.28 3.26
C GLU A 85 -9.76 11.57 2.40
N PHE A 86 -9.68 11.02 1.18
CA PHE A 86 -8.45 11.13 0.37
C PHE A 86 -8.64 11.80 -1.00
N CYS A 87 -9.88 11.98 -1.44
CA CYS A 87 -10.17 12.43 -2.81
C CYS A 87 -9.53 13.77 -3.16
N ARG A 88 -9.68 14.78 -2.30
CA ARG A 88 -9.14 16.11 -2.58
C ARG A 88 -7.63 16.08 -2.74
N LYS A 89 -6.94 15.46 -1.79
CA LYS A 89 -5.48 15.38 -1.82
C LYS A 89 -5.00 14.56 -3.02
N ALA A 90 -5.73 13.50 -3.38
CA ALA A 90 -5.39 12.69 -4.55
C ALA A 90 -5.43 13.54 -5.83
N LEU A 91 -6.46 14.37 -5.98
CA LEU A 91 -6.58 15.25 -7.14
C LEU A 91 -5.46 16.29 -7.19
N GLU A 92 -5.06 16.82 -6.03
CA GLU A 92 -3.92 17.72 -5.93
C GLU A 92 -2.62 17.05 -6.40
N LEU A 93 -2.38 15.82 -5.93
CA LEU A 93 -1.19 15.05 -6.32
C LEU A 93 -1.17 14.76 -7.82
N MET A 94 -2.32 14.42 -8.40
CA MET A 94 -2.43 14.18 -9.83
C MET A 94 -2.02 15.41 -10.62
N LYS A 95 -2.51 16.57 -10.22
CA LYS A 95 -2.23 17.84 -10.90
C LYS A 95 -0.75 18.19 -10.80
N THR A 96 -0.17 18.03 -9.62
CA THR A 96 1.22 18.41 -9.37
C THR A 96 2.23 17.45 -10.01
N TYR A 97 1.97 16.15 -9.90
CA TYR A 97 2.96 15.13 -10.26
C TYR A 97 2.61 14.33 -11.51
N LYS A 98 1.45 14.56 -12.09
CA LYS A 98 1.00 13.85 -13.32
C LYS A 98 0.96 12.34 -13.13
N VAL A 99 0.30 11.91 -12.07
CA VAL A 99 0.12 10.49 -11.72
C VAL A 99 -1.35 10.12 -11.81
N THR A 100 -1.67 8.83 -11.78
CA THR A 100 -3.06 8.37 -11.84
C THR A 100 -3.77 8.58 -10.51
N PHE A 101 -5.10 8.65 -10.56
CA PHE A 101 -5.91 8.74 -9.34
C PHE A 101 -5.70 7.52 -8.44
N TYR A 102 -5.61 6.33 -9.04
CA TYR A 102 -5.41 5.11 -8.26
C TYR A 102 -4.15 5.18 -7.41
N ASP A 103 -3.02 5.51 -8.02
CA ASP A 103 -1.75 5.63 -7.30
C ASP A 103 -1.79 6.76 -6.28
N ALA A 104 -2.34 7.90 -6.69
CA ALA A 104 -2.43 9.08 -5.84
C ALA A 104 -3.33 8.85 -4.62
N ALA A 105 -4.33 7.99 -4.72
CA ALA A 105 -5.24 7.72 -3.60
C ALA A 105 -4.52 7.13 -2.39
N TYR A 106 -3.61 6.19 -2.61
CA TYR A 106 -2.81 5.60 -1.52
C TYR A 106 -1.90 6.65 -0.89
N HIS A 107 -1.25 7.45 -1.71
CA HIS A 107 -0.35 8.50 -1.25
C HIS A 107 -1.11 9.58 -0.49
N ALA A 108 -2.26 9.99 -1.03
CA ALA A 108 -3.11 10.99 -0.39
C ALA A 108 -3.58 10.53 1.00
N LEU A 109 -3.97 9.26 1.11
CA LEU A 109 -4.39 8.70 2.39
C LEU A 109 -3.24 8.70 3.40
N ALA A 110 -2.04 8.33 2.95
CA ALA A 110 -0.85 8.35 3.79
C ALA A 110 -0.56 9.76 4.31
N ILE A 111 -0.63 10.77 3.43
CA ILE A 111 -0.43 12.17 3.82
C ILE A 111 -1.49 12.60 4.85
N THR A 112 -2.75 12.31 4.57
CA THR A 112 -3.87 12.70 5.42
C THR A 112 -3.77 12.10 6.82
N ARG A 113 -3.30 10.87 6.91
CA ARG A 113 -3.16 10.16 8.19
C ARG A 113 -1.79 10.32 8.83
N SER A 114 -0.93 11.17 8.28
CA SER A 114 0.46 11.34 8.74
C SER A 114 1.22 10.01 8.77
N GLY A 115 0.90 9.15 7.83
CA GLY A 115 1.53 7.85 7.66
C GLY A 115 2.48 7.83 6.47
N ARG A 116 2.67 6.64 5.91
CA ARG A 116 3.60 6.45 4.80
C ARG A 116 3.06 5.42 3.81
N MET A 117 3.00 5.82 2.54
CA MET A 117 2.70 4.91 1.45
C MET A 117 3.92 4.03 1.18
N ILE A 118 3.70 2.72 1.06
CA ILE A 118 4.76 1.79 0.66
C ILE A 118 4.41 1.27 -0.73
N THR A 119 5.34 1.41 -1.66
CA THR A 119 5.10 1.02 -3.06
C THR A 119 6.30 0.27 -3.63
N ALA A 120 6.03 -0.69 -4.51
CA ALA A 120 7.07 -1.34 -5.28
C ALA A 120 7.34 -0.62 -6.61
N ASP A 121 6.56 0.42 -6.92
CA ASP A 121 6.68 1.20 -8.15
C ASP A 121 7.72 2.31 -7.99
N HIS A 122 8.92 2.07 -8.48
CA HIS A 122 10.02 3.04 -8.41
C HIS A 122 9.74 4.29 -9.25
N GLY A 123 8.99 4.14 -10.34
CA GLY A 123 8.59 5.27 -11.19
C GLY A 123 7.70 6.25 -10.45
N TYR A 124 6.72 5.73 -9.71
CA TYR A 124 5.86 6.55 -8.87
C TYR A 124 6.67 7.29 -7.82
N PHE A 125 7.54 6.57 -7.13
CA PHE A 125 8.38 7.17 -6.09
C PHE A 125 9.23 8.31 -6.64
N ARG A 126 9.88 8.11 -7.79
CA ARG A 126 10.72 9.15 -8.38
C ARG A 126 9.93 10.42 -8.71
N LYS A 127 8.69 10.26 -9.17
CA LYS A 127 7.84 11.41 -9.48
C LYS A 127 7.37 12.17 -8.25
N THR A 128 7.13 11.47 -7.14
CA THR A 128 6.37 12.02 -6.02
C THR A 128 7.14 12.16 -4.72
N SER A 129 8.42 11.77 -4.68
CA SER A 129 9.19 11.75 -3.43
C SER A 129 9.22 13.09 -2.71
N ARG A 130 9.13 14.21 -3.46
CA ARG A 130 9.11 15.56 -2.86
C ARG A 130 7.92 15.79 -1.95
N ALA A 131 6.80 15.11 -2.19
CA ALA A 131 5.61 15.24 -1.35
C ALA A 131 5.82 14.60 0.03
N GLY A 132 6.85 13.77 0.19
CA GLY A 132 7.03 13.00 1.41
C GLY A 132 6.00 11.90 1.55
N HIS A 133 6.01 11.22 2.68
CA HIS A 133 5.02 10.19 3.02
C HIS A 133 4.95 9.04 2.02
N VAL A 134 6.05 8.75 1.33
CA VAL A 134 6.14 7.64 0.39
C VAL A 134 7.53 7.01 0.47
N GLU A 135 7.58 5.68 0.37
CA GLU A 135 8.83 4.92 0.42
C GLU A 135 8.71 3.69 -0.48
N VAL A 136 9.81 3.34 -1.13
CA VAL A 136 9.82 2.12 -1.94
C VAL A 136 9.98 0.90 -1.03
N LEU A 137 9.27 -0.17 -1.37
CA LEU A 137 9.31 -1.42 -0.62
C LEU A 137 10.74 -1.94 -0.44
N LYS A 138 11.56 -1.80 -1.45
CA LYS A 138 12.96 -2.26 -1.43
C LYS A 138 13.75 -1.67 -0.27
N ASN A 139 13.44 -0.43 0.13
CA ASN A 139 14.14 0.27 1.20
C ASN A 139 13.45 0.15 2.55
N TRP A 140 12.25 -0.44 2.58
CA TRP A 140 11.52 -0.60 3.82
C TRP A 140 12.03 -1.81 4.60
N SER A 141 12.05 -1.70 5.93
CA SER A 141 12.36 -2.83 6.81
C SER A 141 11.71 -2.61 8.17
N SER A 142 11.57 -3.68 8.95
CA SER A 142 11.06 -3.60 10.34
C SER A 142 11.90 -2.67 11.22
N GLN A 143 13.18 -2.51 10.92
CA GLN A 143 14.05 -1.59 11.66
C GLN A 143 13.59 -0.15 11.52
N SER A 144 12.94 0.20 10.41
CA SER A 144 12.36 1.53 10.21
C SER A 144 11.33 1.86 11.28
N LEU A 145 10.61 0.85 11.76
CA LEU A 145 9.61 1.02 12.82
C LEU A 145 10.27 1.18 14.19
N ARG A 146 11.36 0.46 14.43
CA ARG A 146 12.07 0.48 15.71
C ARG A 146 12.88 1.76 15.92
N GLY A 147 13.37 2.36 14.84
CA GLY A 147 14.20 3.57 14.89
C GLY A 147 13.44 4.84 15.22
N ARG A 148 12.14 4.74 15.49
CA ARG A 148 11.27 5.90 15.77
C ARG A 148 10.85 6.00 17.22
N ILE A 149 11.59 5.36 18.07
CA ILE A 149 11.35 5.44 19.52
C ILE A 149 11.85 6.80 20.05
#